data_6438aaa459578c57e22dad299990e507
#
_entry.id   6438aaa459578c57e22dad299990e507
#
_cell.length_a   1.000
_cell.length_b   1.000
_cell.length_c   1.000
_cell.angle_alpha   90.00
_cell.angle_beta   90.00
_cell.angle_gamma   90.00
#
_symmetry.space_group_name_H-M   'P 1'
#
loop_
_entity.id
_entity.type
_entity.pdbx_description
1 polymer ?
#
loop_
_entity_poly.entity_id
_entity_poly.type
_entity_poly.pdbx_seq_one_letter_code
_entity_poly.pdbx_strand_id
1 'polypeptide(L)'
;MTAGFAFIQRPGLPKDNPGYGLPVKDMDILLRIFDHDKNGIITEEEWMRTMAGFAAFSHPTLAAFRPGAKGAARPTHLAWEIRRGIPETPSLLYCQGRLYLLRDGGLLTCLKAATGIELFRDRIGASGQYTASPIVAGDKVLVASVAGIVTVLQVADELQVLTRSDFQEAIYATPAIAENKIYLRTAAHLYALGE
;
A
#
# COMPACT_ATOMS: atom_id res chain seq x y z
N MET A 1 -39.04 -2.76 -6.96
CA MET A 1 -37.84 -2.15 -6.35
C MET A 1 -36.67 -2.20 -7.32
N THR A 2 -36.74 -1.48 -8.42
CA THR A 2 -35.74 -1.53 -9.50
C THR A 2 -35.17 -0.13 -9.85
N ALA A 3 -35.51 0.90 -9.08
CA ALA A 3 -35.12 2.28 -9.36
C ALA A 3 -33.66 2.61 -8.96
N GLY A 4 -33.04 1.85 -8.06
CA GLY A 4 -31.67 2.13 -7.61
C GLY A 4 -30.57 1.75 -8.59
N PHE A 5 -30.85 0.89 -9.57
CA PHE A 5 -29.84 0.41 -10.52
C PHE A 5 -29.52 1.38 -11.68
N ALA A 6 -30.43 2.28 -12.03
CA ALA A 6 -30.24 3.18 -13.15
C ALA A 6 -29.11 4.17 -12.97
N PHE A 7 -28.72 4.46 -11.71
CA PHE A 7 -27.68 5.42 -11.38
C PHE A 7 -26.27 4.81 -11.46
N ILE A 8 -26.13 3.53 -11.14
CA ILE A 8 -24.82 2.81 -11.19
C ILE A 8 -24.34 2.59 -12.63
N GLN A 9 -25.22 2.76 -13.63
CA GLN A 9 -24.91 2.56 -15.06
C GLN A 9 -24.48 3.85 -15.77
N ARG A 10 -24.03 4.90 -15.10
CA ARG A 10 -23.59 6.11 -15.79
C ARG A 10 -22.36 5.89 -16.66
N PRO A 11 -22.34 6.50 -17.87
CA PRO A 11 -21.14 6.54 -18.70
C PRO A 11 -20.03 7.29 -17.97
N GLY A 12 -18.93 6.63 -17.69
CA GLY A 12 -17.74 7.22 -17.03
C GLY A 12 -17.24 6.48 -15.81
N LEU A 13 -18.05 5.60 -15.20
CA LEU A 13 -17.49 4.64 -14.24
C LEU A 13 -16.82 3.51 -15.04
N PRO A 14 -15.53 3.23 -14.81
CA PRO A 14 -14.87 2.08 -15.44
C PRO A 14 -15.68 0.82 -15.15
N LYS A 15 -15.96 0.00 -16.17
CA LYS A 15 -16.68 -1.28 -16.00
C LYS A 15 -15.96 -2.22 -15.02
N ASP A 16 -14.69 -1.95 -14.78
CA ASP A 16 -13.76 -2.72 -13.95
C ASP A 16 -13.23 -1.88 -12.78
N ASN A 17 -14.01 -0.89 -12.31
CA ASN A 17 -13.61 -0.17 -11.10
C ASN A 17 -13.63 -1.17 -9.93
N PRO A 18 -12.47 -1.65 -9.45
CA PRO A 18 -12.38 -2.33 -8.18
C PRO A 18 -12.58 -1.23 -7.12
N GLY A 19 -13.81 -0.75 -6.97
CA GLY A 19 -14.16 0.22 -5.94
C GLY A 19 -13.71 -0.33 -4.62
N TYR A 20 -12.52 0.00 -4.21
CA TYR A 20 -11.89 -0.26 -2.90
C TYR A 20 -12.25 -1.61 -2.24
N GLY A 21 -12.43 -2.69 -3.02
CA GLY A 21 -12.77 -4.02 -2.50
C GLY A 21 -14.16 -4.13 -1.86
N LEU A 22 -15.00 -3.11 -1.96
CA LEU A 22 -16.39 -3.23 -1.54
C LEU A 22 -17.11 -4.13 -2.54
N PRO A 23 -17.76 -5.22 -2.09
CA PRO A 23 -18.59 -6.03 -2.96
C PRO A 23 -19.80 -5.18 -3.37
N VAL A 24 -19.74 -4.53 -4.53
CA VAL A 24 -20.81 -3.69 -5.11
C VAL A 24 -22.12 -4.48 -5.35
N LYS A 25 -22.14 -5.74 -4.98
CA LYS A 25 -23.31 -6.63 -5.11
C LYS A 25 -24.30 -6.54 -3.95
N ASP A 26 -23.90 -5.92 -2.84
CA ASP A 26 -24.76 -5.79 -1.67
C ASP A 26 -25.39 -4.40 -1.63
N MET A 27 -26.65 -4.32 -2.05
CA MET A 27 -27.40 -3.07 -2.09
C MET A 27 -27.58 -2.46 -0.69
N ASP A 28 -27.67 -3.27 0.34
CA ASP A 28 -27.84 -2.79 1.71
C ASP A 28 -26.58 -2.04 2.19
N ILE A 29 -25.42 -2.51 1.78
CA ILE A 29 -24.15 -1.80 2.08
C ILE A 29 -24.10 -0.47 1.33
N LEU A 30 -24.47 -0.44 0.05
CA LEU A 30 -24.50 0.79 -0.73
C LEU A 30 -25.47 1.82 -0.14
N LEU A 31 -26.67 1.42 0.19
CA LEU A 31 -27.66 2.30 0.82
C LEU A 31 -27.15 2.83 2.17
N ARG A 32 -26.52 2.00 3.00
CA ARG A 32 -25.96 2.44 4.29
C ARG A 32 -24.88 3.51 4.15
N ILE A 33 -24.12 3.49 3.05
CA ILE A 33 -22.98 4.39 2.83
C ILE A 33 -23.40 5.66 2.08
N PHE A 34 -24.27 5.54 1.09
CA PHE A 34 -24.58 6.59 0.13
C PHE A 34 -25.96 7.23 0.33
N ASP A 35 -26.94 6.50 0.86
CA ASP A 35 -28.29 7.02 1.11
C ASP A 35 -28.31 7.78 2.44
N HIS A 36 -28.08 9.09 2.38
CA HIS A 36 -27.94 9.94 3.57
C HIS A 36 -29.28 10.27 4.22
N ASP A 37 -30.33 10.39 3.44
CA ASP A 37 -31.68 10.73 3.93
C ASP A 37 -32.54 9.49 4.24
N LYS A 38 -31.99 8.29 3.96
CA LYS A 38 -32.61 6.98 4.24
C LYS A 38 -33.94 6.76 3.52
N ASN A 39 -34.10 7.34 2.33
CA ASN A 39 -35.28 7.17 1.53
C ASN A 39 -35.28 5.91 0.63
N GLY A 40 -34.18 5.16 0.62
CA GLY A 40 -33.99 3.94 -0.18
C GLY A 40 -33.52 4.21 -1.60
N ILE A 41 -33.19 5.45 -1.95
CA ILE A 41 -32.75 5.86 -3.28
C ILE A 41 -31.43 6.63 -3.15
N ILE A 42 -30.40 6.19 -3.84
CA ILE A 42 -29.14 6.94 -3.90
C ILE A 42 -29.23 7.94 -5.04
N THR A 43 -29.34 9.21 -4.70
CA THR A 43 -29.35 10.31 -5.67
C THR A 43 -27.95 10.62 -6.18
N GLU A 44 -27.86 11.36 -7.29
CA GLU A 44 -26.58 11.85 -7.82
C GLU A 44 -25.84 12.73 -6.81
N GLU A 45 -26.57 13.58 -6.12
CA GLU A 45 -26.01 14.48 -5.11
C GLU A 45 -25.41 13.71 -3.94
N GLU A 46 -26.10 12.71 -3.43
CA GLU A 46 -25.61 11.85 -2.35
C GLU A 46 -24.38 11.04 -2.77
N TRP A 47 -24.40 10.49 -4.00
CA TRP A 47 -23.25 9.81 -4.57
C TRP A 47 -22.05 10.74 -4.65
N MET A 48 -22.20 11.92 -5.28
CA MET A 48 -21.11 12.87 -5.44
C MET A 48 -20.59 13.40 -4.10
N ARG A 49 -21.48 13.65 -3.14
CA ARG A 49 -21.13 14.07 -1.79
C ARG A 49 -20.28 13.00 -1.07
N THR A 50 -20.71 11.75 -1.12
CA THR A 50 -20.00 10.63 -0.51
C THR A 50 -18.65 10.41 -1.18
N MET A 51 -18.61 10.43 -2.53
CA MET A 51 -17.37 10.29 -3.29
C MET A 51 -16.41 11.46 -3.05
N ALA A 52 -16.90 12.68 -2.88
CA ALA A 52 -16.06 13.82 -2.50
C ALA A 52 -15.48 13.63 -1.09
N GLY A 53 -16.26 13.07 -0.16
CA GLY A 53 -15.77 12.68 1.15
C GLY A 53 -14.65 11.64 1.06
N PHE A 54 -14.84 10.56 0.32
CA PHE A 54 -13.79 9.56 0.09
C PHE A 54 -12.56 10.15 -0.60
N ALA A 55 -12.74 11.02 -1.59
CA ALA A 55 -11.63 11.70 -2.25
C ALA A 55 -10.85 12.59 -1.27
N ALA A 56 -11.51 13.25 -0.34
CA ALA A 56 -10.84 14.05 0.70
C ALA A 56 -10.00 13.20 1.65
N PHE A 57 -10.43 11.96 1.94
CA PHE A 57 -9.66 11.00 2.74
C PHE A 57 -8.62 10.21 1.92
N SER A 58 -8.77 10.15 0.60
CA SER A 58 -7.93 9.32 -0.29
C SER A 58 -6.76 10.06 -0.92
N HIS A 59 -6.28 11.14 -0.31
CA HIS A 59 -5.00 11.73 -0.68
C HIS A 59 -3.89 11.13 0.21
N PRO A 60 -3.33 9.96 -0.16
CA PRO A 60 -2.26 9.38 0.62
C PRO A 60 -1.11 10.37 0.70
N THR A 61 -0.67 10.62 1.92
CA THR A 61 0.42 11.56 2.19
C THR A 61 1.44 10.85 3.07
N LEU A 62 2.70 10.86 2.64
CA LEU A 62 3.82 10.52 3.49
C LEU A 62 4.50 11.81 3.93
N ALA A 63 4.55 12.04 5.22
CA ALA A 63 5.14 13.25 5.79
C ALA A 63 6.15 12.89 6.89
N ALA A 64 7.29 13.55 6.88
CA ALA A 64 8.27 13.48 7.95
C ALA A 64 8.15 14.70 8.86
N PHE A 65 8.11 14.48 10.16
CA PHE A 65 8.04 15.53 11.15
C PHE A 65 9.28 15.54 12.04
N ARG A 66 9.76 16.75 12.36
CA ARG A 66 10.80 16.93 13.38
C ARG A 66 10.18 16.67 14.76
N PRO A 67 10.88 15.97 15.68
CA PRO A 67 10.41 15.76 17.03
C PRO A 67 10.26 17.07 17.80
N GLY A 68 9.48 17.06 18.90
CA GLY A 68 9.27 18.21 19.77
C GLY A 68 8.02 19.05 19.47
N ALA A 69 7.19 18.66 18.50
CA ALA A 69 5.89 19.29 18.27
C ALA A 69 4.95 19.08 19.46
N LYS A 70 4.31 20.15 19.91
CA LYS A 70 3.19 20.11 20.87
C LYS A 70 1.93 20.62 20.16
N GLY A 71 0.86 19.83 20.19
CA GLY A 71 -0.39 20.17 19.49
C GLY A 71 -0.31 19.95 17.97
N ALA A 72 -0.91 20.86 17.20
CA ALA A 72 -0.91 20.76 15.73
C ALA A 72 0.51 20.96 15.16
N ALA A 73 1.12 19.89 14.68
CA ALA A 73 2.51 19.86 14.24
C ALA A 73 2.77 20.58 12.90
N ARG A 74 1.73 20.99 12.17
CA ARG A 74 1.86 21.69 10.89
C ARG A 74 1.70 23.20 11.06
N PRO A 75 2.41 24.00 10.26
CA PRO A 75 3.47 23.67 9.29
C PRO A 75 4.87 23.63 9.88
N THR A 76 5.08 24.06 11.14
CA THR A 76 6.40 24.40 11.72
C THR A 76 7.31 23.18 11.92
N HIS A 77 6.75 21.98 12.09
CA HIS A 77 7.51 20.76 12.34
C HIS A 77 7.62 19.85 11.12
N LEU A 78 6.92 20.18 10.02
CA LEU A 78 7.01 19.41 8.78
C LEU A 78 8.41 19.55 8.20
N ALA A 79 9.12 18.41 8.04
CA ALA A 79 10.42 18.38 7.39
C ALA A 79 10.26 18.29 5.86
N TRP A 80 9.42 17.35 5.41
CA TRP A 80 9.07 17.16 4.00
C TRP A 80 7.77 16.35 3.88
N GLU A 81 7.16 16.42 2.70
CA GLU A 81 5.92 15.71 2.38
C GLU A 81 5.94 15.24 0.93
N ILE A 82 5.47 14.03 0.67
CA ILE A 82 5.20 13.51 -0.67
C ILE A 82 3.76 12.99 -0.75
N ARG A 83 3.18 13.05 -1.97
CA ARG A 83 1.78 12.67 -2.21
C ARG A 83 1.64 11.65 -3.33
N ARG A 84 2.73 11.05 -3.77
CA ARG A 84 2.74 10.06 -4.86
C ARG A 84 3.57 8.86 -4.46
N GLY A 85 3.17 7.68 -4.96
CA GLY A 85 3.95 6.46 -4.77
C GLY A 85 3.89 5.87 -3.35
N ILE A 86 2.87 6.22 -2.57
CA ILE A 86 2.70 5.77 -1.19
C ILE A 86 2.05 4.39 -1.19
N PRO A 87 2.58 3.41 -0.44
CA PRO A 87 1.97 2.09 -0.29
C PRO A 87 0.62 2.18 0.42
N GLU A 88 -0.29 1.26 0.10
CA GLU A 88 -1.57 1.15 0.77
C GLU A 88 -1.49 0.22 1.99
N THR A 89 -0.82 -0.92 1.85
CA THR A 89 -0.75 -1.95 2.89
C THR A 89 0.65 -2.10 3.50
N PRO A 90 1.73 -2.25 2.72
CA PRO A 90 3.06 -2.43 3.30
C PRO A 90 3.52 -1.21 4.10
N SER A 91 4.10 -1.45 5.26
CA SER A 91 4.79 -0.40 6.03
C SER A 91 6.07 0.03 5.31
N LEU A 92 6.49 1.26 5.57
CA LEU A 92 7.76 1.77 5.06
C LEU A 92 8.92 1.08 5.80
N LEU A 93 10.01 0.83 5.09
CA LEU A 93 11.25 0.37 5.69
C LEU A 93 12.26 1.51 5.72
N TYR A 94 12.75 1.87 6.92
CA TYR A 94 13.93 2.72 7.06
C TYR A 94 15.19 1.87 7.19
N CYS A 95 16.19 2.17 6.37
CA CYS A 95 17.51 1.55 6.47
C CYS A 95 18.61 2.50 5.98
N GLN A 96 19.64 2.71 6.78
CA GLN A 96 20.85 3.45 6.41
C GLN A 96 20.56 4.81 5.72
N GLY A 97 19.65 5.60 6.28
CA GLY A 97 19.29 6.93 5.75
C GLY A 97 18.32 6.89 4.55
N ARG A 98 17.82 5.73 4.17
CA ARG A 98 16.89 5.49 3.07
C ARG A 98 15.52 5.06 3.59
N LEU A 99 14.47 5.42 2.86
CA LEU A 99 13.11 4.92 3.03
C LEU A 99 12.71 4.14 1.80
N TYR A 100 12.31 2.89 1.98
CA TYR A 100 11.81 2.03 0.93
C TYR A 100 10.30 1.93 1.01
N LEU A 101 9.64 2.24 -0.09
CA LEU A 101 8.19 2.23 -0.27
C LEU A 101 7.84 1.20 -1.34
N LEU A 102 7.16 0.12 -0.95
CA LEU A 102 6.78 -0.96 -1.86
C LEU A 102 5.28 -0.89 -2.16
N ARG A 103 4.93 -0.84 -3.44
CA ARG A 103 3.55 -0.86 -3.92
C ARG A 103 3.26 -2.09 -4.74
N ASP A 104 1.96 -2.33 -4.94
CA ASP A 104 1.47 -3.34 -5.86
C ASP A 104 2.07 -3.18 -7.26
N GLY A 105 2.21 -4.31 -7.96
CA GLY A 105 2.95 -4.40 -9.21
C GLY A 105 4.46 -4.41 -9.04
N GLY A 106 4.96 -4.52 -7.79
CA GLY A 106 6.39 -4.55 -7.49
C GLY A 106 7.09 -3.22 -7.75
N LEU A 107 6.38 -2.10 -7.67
CA LEU A 107 6.98 -0.77 -7.79
C LEU A 107 7.64 -0.40 -6.47
N LEU A 108 8.96 -0.33 -6.46
CA LEU A 108 9.76 0.08 -5.32
C LEU A 108 10.27 1.51 -5.51
N THR A 109 9.98 2.37 -4.54
CA THR A 109 10.53 3.73 -4.47
C THR A 109 11.50 3.81 -3.31
N CYS A 110 12.67 4.35 -3.53
CA CYS A 110 13.64 4.66 -2.48
C CYS A 110 13.79 6.18 -2.35
N LEU A 111 13.67 6.67 -1.12
CA LEU A 111 13.82 8.08 -0.80
C LEU A 111 14.99 8.28 0.15
N LYS A 112 15.66 9.41 0.06
CA LYS A 112 16.56 9.90 1.10
C LYS A 112 15.73 10.34 2.31
N ALA A 113 15.84 9.62 3.42
CA ALA A 113 14.96 9.80 4.59
C ALA A 113 14.98 11.21 5.16
N ALA A 114 16.13 11.88 5.15
CA ALA A 114 16.27 13.21 5.70
C ALA A 114 15.55 14.32 4.90
N THR A 115 15.34 14.11 3.60
CA THR A 115 14.87 15.17 2.68
C THR A 115 13.64 14.79 1.87
N GLY A 116 13.26 13.50 1.82
CA GLY A 116 12.18 13.00 0.96
C GLY A 116 12.53 12.97 -0.53
N ILE A 117 13.78 13.28 -0.89
CA ILE A 117 14.22 13.24 -2.30
C ILE A 117 14.22 11.79 -2.77
N GLU A 118 13.61 11.55 -3.93
CA GLU A 118 13.59 10.26 -4.59
C GLU A 118 14.99 9.93 -5.12
N LEU A 119 15.53 8.78 -4.70
CA LEU A 119 16.79 8.23 -5.19
C LEU A 119 16.55 7.38 -6.43
N PHE A 120 15.56 6.49 -6.34
CA PHE A 120 15.06 5.73 -7.49
C PHE A 120 13.58 5.36 -7.31
N ARG A 121 12.96 5.03 -8.46
CA ARG A 121 11.63 4.42 -8.53
C ARG A 121 11.60 3.47 -9.71
N ASP A 122 11.54 2.18 -9.43
CA ASP A 122 11.59 1.17 -10.47
C ASP A 122 10.89 -0.12 -10.04
N ARG A 123 10.65 -1.01 -10.98
CA ARG A 123 10.03 -2.31 -10.76
C ARG A 123 11.07 -3.36 -10.41
N ILE A 124 10.82 -4.09 -9.34
CA ILE A 124 11.70 -5.18 -8.88
C ILE A 124 11.55 -6.47 -9.71
N GLY A 125 10.71 -6.47 -10.74
CA GLY A 125 10.54 -7.59 -11.66
C GLY A 125 9.69 -8.76 -11.14
N ALA A 126 9.05 -8.61 -9.98
CA ALA A 126 8.01 -9.52 -9.49
C ALA A 126 6.70 -8.72 -9.41
N SER A 127 5.77 -9.00 -10.31
CA SER A 127 4.46 -8.34 -10.38
C SER A 127 3.49 -8.93 -9.37
N GLY A 128 2.32 -8.27 -9.20
CA GLY A 128 1.24 -8.72 -8.32
C GLY A 128 1.07 -7.84 -7.08
N GLN A 129 0.31 -8.35 -6.12
CA GLN A 129 0.02 -7.65 -4.87
C GLN A 129 1.15 -7.84 -3.84
N TYR A 130 1.30 -6.82 -3.00
CA TYR A 130 2.22 -6.82 -1.87
C TYR A 130 1.49 -6.39 -0.61
N THR A 131 1.34 -7.31 0.35
CA THR A 131 0.77 -7.03 1.68
C THR A 131 1.85 -7.07 2.75
N ALA A 132 2.86 -7.93 2.57
CA ALA A 132 4.01 -8.02 3.45
C ALA A 132 4.86 -6.75 3.37
N SER A 133 5.27 -6.22 4.51
CA SER A 133 6.20 -5.08 4.57
C SER A 133 7.62 -5.53 4.21
N PRO A 134 8.42 -4.67 3.56
CA PRO A 134 9.85 -4.91 3.40
C PRO A 134 10.55 -5.06 4.74
N ILE A 135 11.55 -5.94 4.80
CA ILE A 135 12.44 -6.09 5.95
C ILE A 135 13.89 -5.92 5.53
N VAL A 136 14.78 -5.66 6.49
CA VAL A 136 16.22 -5.55 6.24
C VAL A 136 16.99 -6.57 7.06
N ALA A 137 17.91 -7.29 6.39
CA ALA A 137 18.87 -8.21 6.98
C ALA A 137 20.29 -7.77 6.58
N GLY A 138 21.02 -7.18 7.51
CA GLY A 138 22.33 -6.58 7.23
C GLY A 138 22.25 -5.45 6.21
N ASP A 139 22.82 -5.66 5.04
CA ASP A 139 22.83 -4.73 3.91
C ASP A 139 21.84 -5.12 2.79
N LYS A 140 20.91 -6.02 3.08
CA LYS A 140 19.95 -6.54 2.11
C LYS A 140 18.51 -6.22 2.52
N VAL A 141 17.70 -5.77 1.56
CA VAL A 141 16.26 -5.60 1.70
C VAL A 141 15.56 -6.81 1.12
N LEU A 142 14.64 -7.41 1.87
CA LEU A 142 13.77 -8.48 1.42
C LEU A 142 12.36 -7.98 1.27
N VAL A 143 11.73 -8.33 0.17
CA VAL A 143 10.32 -8.08 -0.12
C VAL A 143 9.65 -9.37 -0.59
N ALA A 144 8.41 -9.59 -0.17
CA ALA A 144 7.65 -10.79 -0.51
C ALA A 144 6.31 -10.40 -1.16
N SER A 145 6.02 -10.98 -2.32
CA SER A 145 4.75 -10.79 -3.02
C SER A 145 3.70 -11.81 -2.58
N VAL A 146 2.43 -11.46 -2.74
CA VAL A 146 1.32 -12.41 -2.54
C VAL A 146 1.42 -13.62 -3.48
N ALA A 147 2.06 -13.46 -4.64
CA ALA A 147 2.32 -14.58 -5.57
C ALA A 147 3.39 -15.56 -5.09
N GLY A 148 4.00 -15.35 -3.90
CA GLY A 148 5.01 -16.25 -3.37
C GLY A 148 6.45 -15.94 -3.77
N ILE A 149 6.69 -14.83 -4.45
CA ILE A 149 8.03 -14.44 -4.87
C ILE A 149 8.69 -13.59 -3.77
N VAL A 150 9.80 -14.06 -3.25
CA VAL A 150 10.68 -13.30 -2.36
C VAL A 150 11.82 -12.71 -3.21
N THR A 151 11.93 -11.38 -3.22
CA THR A 151 13.00 -10.67 -3.90
C THR A 151 13.97 -10.10 -2.88
N VAL A 152 15.26 -10.34 -3.08
CA VAL A 152 16.35 -9.78 -2.26
C VAL A 152 17.04 -8.69 -3.06
N LEU A 153 17.19 -7.53 -2.42
CA LEU A 153 17.78 -6.32 -3.00
C LEU A 153 18.99 -5.89 -2.18
N GLN A 154 19.94 -5.23 -2.81
CA GLN A 154 21.02 -4.53 -2.11
C GLN A 154 20.51 -3.20 -1.54
N VAL A 155 20.91 -2.83 -0.33
CA VAL A 155 20.73 -1.47 0.19
C VAL A 155 21.63 -0.53 -0.56
N ALA A 156 21.07 0.26 -1.50
CA ALA A 156 21.82 1.15 -2.39
C ALA A 156 20.97 2.38 -2.79
N ASP A 157 21.59 3.35 -3.45
CA ASP A 157 20.93 4.52 -4.03
C ASP A 157 20.32 4.25 -5.41
N GLU A 158 20.55 3.05 -5.94
CA GLU A 158 20.00 2.54 -7.20
C GLU A 158 19.35 1.17 -6.95
N LEU A 159 18.42 0.77 -7.82
CA LEU A 159 17.80 -0.55 -7.73
C LEU A 159 18.79 -1.64 -8.12
N GLN A 160 19.13 -2.49 -7.19
CA GLN A 160 19.98 -3.67 -7.41
C GLN A 160 19.28 -4.91 -6.89
N VAL A 161 18.73 -5.70 -7.80
CA VAL A 161 18.11 -7.00 -7.47
C VAL A 161 19.19 -8.06 -7.44
N LEU A 162 19.36 -8.70 -6.28
CA LEU A 162 20.36 -9.76 -6.09
C LEU A 162 19.81 -11.12 -6.49
N THR A 163 18.62 -11.46 -6.02
CA THR A 163 17.99 -12.75 -6.32
C THR A 163 16.48 -12.69 -6.16
N ARG A 164 15.80 -13.69 -6.74
CA ARG A 164 14.37 -13.98 -6.54
C ARG A 164 14.19 -15.47 -6.29
N SER A 165 13.37 -15.79 -5.29
CA SER A 165 13.02 -17.17 -4.95
C SER A 165 11.50 -17.31 -4.99
N ASP A 166 11.02 -18.34 -5.68
CA ASP A 166 9.60 -18.67 -5.76
C ASP A 166 9.27 -19.79 -4.78
N PHE A 167 8.41 -19.49 -3.81
CA PHE A 167 7.93 -20.46 -2.83
C PHE A 167 6.70 -21.20 -3.30
N GLN A 168 6.11 -20.82 -4.45
CA GLN A 168 4.91 -21.43 -5.05
C GLN A 168 3.67 -21.41 -4.14
N GLU A 169 3.70 -20.60 -3.11
CA GLU A 169 2.65 -20.43 -2.12
C GLU A 169 2.49 -18.94 -1.78
N ALA A 170 1.26 -18.52 -1.55
CA ALA A 170 0.99 -17.12 -1.23
C ALA A 170 1.67 -16.68 0.06
N ILE A 171 2.26 -15.47 0.04
CA ILE A 171 2.89 -14.84 1.19
C ILE A 171 2.16 -13.54 1.51
N TYR A 172 1.49 -13.50 2.66
CA TYR A 172 0.75 -12.32 3.13
C TYR A 172 1.46 -11.64 4.30
N ALA A 173 2.14 -12.44 5.13
CA ALA A 173 2.74 -11.95 6.37
C ALA A 173 4.14 -11.38 6.11
N THR A 174 4.45 -10.29 6.79
CA THR A 174 5.81 -9.76 6.84
C THR A 174 6.75 -10.79 7.47
N PRO A 175 7.88 -11.15 6.82
CA PRO A 175 8.87 -12.04 7.41
C PRO A 175 9.47 -11.43 8.69
N ALA A 176 9.88 -12.29 9.61
CA ALA A 176 10.56 -11.87 10.84
C ALA A 176 12.04 -12.27 10.79
N ILE A 177 12.88 -11.54 11.52
CA ILE A 177 14.30 -11.88 11.69
C ILE A 177 14.55 -12.06 13.18
N ALA A 178 15.08 -13.22 13.54
CA ALA A 178 15.53 -13.55 14.88
C ALA A 178 16.66 -14.56 14.81
N GLU A 179 17.63 -14.46 15.72
CA GLU A 179 18.72 -15.46 15.89
C GLU A 179 19.44 -15.83 14.58
N ASN A 180 19.77 -14.82 13.75
CA ASN A 180 20.38 -14.97 12.42
C ASN A 180 19.53 -15.77 11.41
N LYS A 181 18.24 -15.94 11.66
CA LYS A 181 17.31 -16.62 10.76
C LYS A 181 16.22 -15.69 10.28
N ILE A 182 15.74 -15.92 9.08
CA ILE A 182 14.55 -15.30 8.51
C ILE A 182 13.43 -16.32 8.64
N TYR A 183 12.37 -15.93 9.35
CA TYR A 183 11.15 -16.71 9.46
C TYR A 183 10.15 -16.19 8.44
N LEU A 184 9.81 -17.03 7.47
CA LEU A 184 8.89 -16.72 6.38
C LEU A 184 7.66 -17.62 6.49
N ARG A 185 6.49 -17.02 6.58
CA ARG A 185 5.22 -17.75 6.54
C ARG A 185 4.59 -17.65 5.16
N THR A 186 4.36 -18.81 4.54
CA THR A 186 3.51 -18.95 3.35
C THR A 186 2.10 -19.40 3.74
N ALA A 187 1.23 -19.66 2.77
CA ALA A 187 -0.13 -20.13 3.03
C ALA A 187 -0.19 -21.44 3.83
N ALA A 188 0.70 -22.38 3.55
CA ALA A 188 0.70 -23.71 4.18
C ALA A 188 1.92 -23.98 5.10
N HIS A 189 3.03 -23.24 4.96
CA HIS A 189 4.29 -23.54 5.65
C HIS A 189 4.85 -22.35 6.44
N LEU A 190 5.69 -22.67 7.42
CA LEU A 190 6.58 -21.75 8.10
C LEU A 190 8.02 -22.19 7.85
N TYR A 191 8.81 -21.34 7.21
CA TYR A 191 10.21 -21.57 6.92
C TYR A 191 11.09 -20.83 7.93
N ALA A 192 12.18 -21.47 8.35
CA ALA A 192 13.28 -20.83 9.06
C ALA A 192 14.52 -20.92 8.15
N LEU A 193 14.92 -19.80 7.59
CA LEU A 193 16.00 -19.69 6.61
C LEU A 193 17.21 -19.04 7.27
N GLY A 194 18.33 -19.69 7.26
CA GLY A 194 19.59 -19.25 7.88
C GLY A 194 20.57 -20.40 7.99
N GLU A 195 21.81 -20.09 8.31
CA GLU A 195 22.84 -21.10 8.65
C GLU A 195 22.70 -21.56 10.11
#